data_69b8bec412a631ab03811f1f00d660ce
#
_entry.id   69b8bec412a631ab03811f1f00d660ce
#
_cell.length_a   1.000
_cell.length_b   1.000
_cell.length_c   1.000
_cell.angle_alpha   90.00
_cell.angle_beta   90.00
_cell.angle_gamma   90.00
#
_symmetry.space_group_name_H-M   'P 1'
#
loop_
_entity.id
_entity.type
_entity.pdbx_description
1 polymer ?
#
loop_
_entity_poly.entity_id
_entity_poly.type
_entity_poly.pdbx_seq_one_letter_code
_entity_poly.pdbx_strand_id
1 'polypeptide(L)'
;MADIEYLRIRFDHFNAMCFGSPLKPVRIELMRSRTQLGQLRYMRRKKLFGGWRYDDFTLRITSVVDMDESLLEDTLLHEMIHYSILSSQKQDTSAHGVLFRQMMEEINTRFGRHIT
;
A
#
# COMPACT_ATOMS: atom_id res chain seq x y z
N MET A 1 11.05 14.21 -3.92
CA MET A 1 11.27 13.10 -4.86
C MET A 1 11.29 11.78 -4.11
N ALA A 2 10.74 10.73 -4.69
CA ALA A 2 10.69 9.42 -4.05
C ALA A 2 12.09 8.84 -3.88
N ASP A 3 12.37 8.35 -2.69
CA ASP A 3 13.66 7.82 -2.25
C ASP A 3 13.35 6.58 -1.41
N ILE A 4 14.02 5.48 -1.69
CA ILE A 4 13.72 4.20 -1.03
C ILE A 4 13.93 4.28 0.48
N GLU A 5 15.01 4.93 0.93
CA GLU A 5 15.28 5.06 2.36
C GLU A 5 14.18 5.87 3.05
N TYR A 6 13.79 6.99 2.46
CA TYR A 6 12.68 7.80 2.97
C TYR A 6 11.39 6.99 3.04
N LEU A 7 11.08 6.23 1.99
CA LEU A 7 9.86 5.42 1.94
C LEU A 7 9.87 4.32 2.99
N ARG A 8 11.03 3.70 3.26
CA ARG A 8 11.13 2.70 4.33
C ARG A 8 10.87 3.29 5.70
N ILE A 9 11.45 4.45 5.96
CA ILE A 9 11.26 5.16 7.24
C ILE A 9 9.79 5.51 7.41
N ARG A 10 9.16 6.02 6.36
CA ARG A 10 7.75 6.38 6.42
C ARG A 10 6.85 5.15 6.51
N PHE A 11 7.20 4.07 5.82
CA PHE A 11 6.47 2.81 5.94
C PHE A 11 6.44 2.34 7.41
N ASP A 12 7.59 2.30 8.07
CA ASP A 12 7.66 1.86 9.46
C ASP A 12 6.85 2.79 10.37
N HIS A 13 6.95 4.09 10.15
CA HIS A 13 6.18 5.09 10.91
C HIS A 13 4.68 4.87 10.74
N PHE A 14 4.20 4.76 9.51
CA PHE A 14 2.77 4.57 9.24
C PHE A 14 2.28 3.19 9.69
N ASN A 15 3.13 2.17 9.60
CA ASN A 15 2.78 0.85 10.10
C ASN A 15 2.46 0.90 11.61
N ALA A 16 3.29 1.59 12.37
CA ALA A 16 3.05 1.76 13.80
C ALA A 16 1.83 2.65 14.06
N MET A 17 1.73 3.79 13.37
CA MET A 17 0.72 4.81 13.65
C MET A 17 -0.67 4.45 13.12
N CYS A 18 -0.75 3.94 11.89
CA CYS A 18 -2.02 3.74 11.19
C CYS A 18 -2.50 2.29 11.18
N PHE A 19 -1.60 1.33 11.34
CA PHE A 19 -1.90 -0.10 11.24
C PHE A 19 -1.61 -0.89 12.52
N GLY A 20 -1.16 -0.22 13.58
CA GLY A 20 -0.85 -0.88 14.84
C GLY A 20 0.32 -1.86 14.76
N SER A 21 1.20 -1.67 13.80
CA SER A 21 2.38 -2.51 13.53
C SER A 21 2.10 -3.96 13.13
N PRO A 22 0.96 -4.28 12.47
CA PRO A 22 0.70 -5.67 12.07
C PRO A 22 1.37 -6.05 10.75
N LEU A 23 1.86 -5.09 9.96
CA LEU A 23 2.40 -5.36 8.63
C LEU A 23 3.85 -5.81 8.73
N LYS A 24 4.16 -6.93 8.05
CA LYS A 24 5.53 -7.38 7.91
C LYS A 24 6.30 -6.44 6.97
N PRO A 25 7.63 -6.34 7.13
CA PRO A 25 8.42 -5.60 6.17
C PRO A 25 8.17 -6.08 4.75
N VAL A 26 8.12 -5.14 3.81
CA VAL A 26 7.85 -5.43 2.40
C VAL A 26 8.98 -4.83 1.57
N ARG A 27 9.28 -5.47 0.44
CA ARG A 27 10.24 -4.91 -0.51
C ARG A 27 9.65 -3.62 -1.09
N ILE A 28 10.44 -2.55 -1.10
CA ILE A 28 10.05 -1.28 -1.68
C ILE A 28 10.97 -0.99 -2.86
N GLU A 29 10.39 -0.69 -4.01
CA GLU A 29 11.10 -0.38 -5.25
C GLU A 29 10.58 0.91 -5.85
N LEU A 30 11.44 1.58 -6.60
CA LEU A 30 11.02 2.69 -7.46
C LEU A 30 10.67 2.14 -8.83
N MET A 31 9.69 2.77 -9.47
CA MET A 31 9.32 2.45 -10.84
C MET A 31 9.32 3.71 -11.69
N ARG A 32 9.29 3.55 -13.00
CA ARG A 32 9.30 4.67 -13.94
C ARG A 32 7.96 4.74 -14.66
N SER A 33 6.92 5.14 -13.96
CA SER A 33 5.59 5.29 -14.52
C SER A 33 5.16 6.75 -14.46
N ARG A 34 4.57 7.26 -15.54
CA ARG A 34 3.98 8.60 -15.56
C ARG A 34 2.47 8.56 -15.36
N THR A 35 1.88 7.38 -15.36
CA THR A 35 0.43 7.20 -15.28
C THR A 35 -0.02 6.60 -13.95
N GLN A 36 0.85 5.90 -13.25
CA GLN A 36 0.59 5.33 -11.92
C GLN A 36 1.57 5.90 -10.92
N LEU A 37 1.05 6.43 -9.82
CA LEU A 37 1.90 6.96 -8.74
C LEU A 37 2.48 5.85 -7.88
N GLY A 38 1.70 4.80 -7.63
CA GLY A 38 2.12 3.66 -6.84
C GLY A 38 1.53 2.36 -7.36
N GLN A 39 2.08 1.24 -6.90
CA GLN A 39 1.63 -0.08 -7.29
C GLN A 39 2.01 -1.08 -6.20
N LEU A 40 1.14 -2.03 -5.93
CA LEU A 40 1.50 -3.21 -5.15
C LEU A 40 1.55 -4.40 -6.10
N ARG A 41 2.74 -4.98 -6.26
CA ARG A 41 2.93 -6.22 -7.03
C ARG A 41 2.89 -7.39 -6.08
N TYR A 42 2.30 -8.49 -6.52
CA TYR A 42 2.21 -9.70 -5.73
C TYR A 42 2.01 -10.90 -6.64
N MET A 43 2.23 -12.09 -6.08
CA MET A 43 1.91 -13.35 -6.74
C MET A 43 0.62 -13.90 -6.17
N ARG A 44 -0.19 -14.46 -7.06
CA ARG A 44 -1.45 -15.10 -6.72
C ARG A 44 -1.32 -16.58 -7.02
N ARG A 45 -1.54 -17.41 -6.02
CA ARG A 45 -1.44 -18.87 -6.17
C ARG A 45 -2.77 -19.53 -5.83
N LYS A 46 -3.21 -20.46 -6.66
CA LYS A 46 -4.45 -21.17 -6.41
C LYS A 46 -4.25 -22.18 -5.27
N LYS A 47 -5.14 -22.16 -4.29
CA LYS A 47 -5.12 -23.12 -3.19
C LYS A 47 -5.65 -24.47 -3.67
N LEU A 48 -5.23 -25.55 -2.99
CA LEU A 48 -5.72 -26.89 -3.29
C LEU A 48 -7.23 -27.00 -3.07
N PHE A 49 -7.77 -26.35 -2.04
CA PHE A 49 -9.18 -26.39 -1.69
C PHE A 49 -9.80 -25.00 -1.78
N GLY A 50 -9.94 -24.51 -3.02
CA GLY A 50 -10.62 -23.24 -3.30
C GLY A 50 -9.85 -22.01 -2.93
N GLY A 51 -10.17 -20.88 -3.58
CA GLY A 51 -9.59 -19.59 -3.28
C GLY A 51 -8.15 -19.42 -3.75
N TRP A 52 -7.59 -18.27 -3.39
CA TRP A 52 -6.26 -17.83 -3.79
C TRP A 52 -5.41 -17.49 -2.57
N ARG A 53 -4.11 -17.70 -2.68
CA ARG A 53 -3.13 -17.25 -1.71
C ARG A 53 -2.30 -16.14 -2.35
N TYR A 54 -2.10 -15.05 -1.62
CA TYR A 54 -1.32 -13.91 -2.08
C TYR A 54 0.01 -13.87 -1.34
N ASP A 55 1.11 -13.75 -2.08
CA ASP A 55 2.44 -13.67 -1.50
C ASP A 55 3.40 -12.91 -2.42
N ASP A 56 4.67 -12.84 -2.04
CA ASP A 56 5.74 -12.20 -2.81
C ASP A 56 5.42 -10.74 -3.14
N PHE A 57 5.11 -9.97 -2.11
CA PHE A 57 4.68 -8.58 -2.25
C PHE A 57 5.87 -7.65 -2.50
N THR A 58 5.66 -6.68 -3.41
CA THR A 58 6.59 -5.57 -3.64
C THR A 58 5.76 -4.29 -3.78
N LEU A 59 6.10 -3.29 -2.97
CA LEU A 59 5.47 -1.98 -3.02
C LEU A 59 6.32 -1.08 -3.91
N ARG A 60 5.70 -0.46 -4.91
CA ARG A 60 6.40 0.35 -5.91
C ARG A 60 5.84 1.75 -5.95
N ILE A 61 6.75 2.74 -6.01
CA ILE A 61 6.40 4.16 -6.09
C ILE A 61 7.14 4.75 -7.29
N THR A 62 6.46 5.57 -8.07
CA THR A 62 7.10 6.18 -9.24
C THR A 62 8.15 7.21 -8.85
N SER A 63 9.25 7.22 -9.60
CA SER A 63 10.33 8.19 -9.42
C SER A 63 10.32 9.29 -10.47
N VAL A 64 9.40 9.22 -11.45
CA VAL A 64 9.41 10.15 -12.60
C VAL A 64 8.26 11.16 -12.56
N VAL A 65 7.42 11.12 -11.54
CA VAL A 65 6.36 12.11 -11.32
C VAL A 65 6.73 12.91 -10.07
N ASP A 66 6.71 14.23 -10.20
CA ASP A 66 6.93 15.12 -9.05
C ASP A 66 5.74 15.04 -8.12
N MET A 67 6.03 14.69 -6.87
CA MET A 67 5.03 14.66 -5.80
C MET A 67 5.56 15.47 -4.62
N ASP A 68 4.70 16.30 -4.04
CA ASP A 68 5.05 16.90 -2.77
C ASP A 68 5.03 15.80 -1.68
N GLU A 69 5.52 16.15 -0.51
CA GLU A 69 5.65 15.18 0.59
C GLU A 69 4.30 14.58 0.96
N SER A 70 3.25 15.40 1.00
CA SER A 70 1.91 14.95 1.37
C SER A 70 1.36 13.94 0.36
N LEU A 71 1.49 14.22 -0.93
CA LEU A 71 1.03 13.30 -1.98
C LEU A 71 1.85 12.02 -1.99
N LEU A 72 3.16 12.11 -1.79
CA LEU A 72 4.04 10.94 -1.74
C LEU A 72 3.63 10.02 -0.58
N GLU A 73 3.36 10.60 0.57
CA GLU A 73 2.94 9.84 1.76
C GLU A 73 1.55 9.24 1.58
N ASP A 74 0.61 9.98 1.00
CA ASP A 74 -0.72 9.46 0.73
C ASP A 74 -0.67 8.33 -0.29
N THR A 75 0.21 8.41 -1.28
CA THR A 75 0.44 7.34 -2.25
C THR A 75 0.99 6.09 -1.56
N LEU A 76 1.97 6.27 -0.68
CA LEU A 76 2.51 5.16 0.11
C LEU A 76 1.42 4.50 0.95
N LEU A 77 0.60 5.29 1.64
CA LEU A 77 -0.50 4.78 2.45
C LEU A 77 -1.54 4.03 1.61
N HIS A 78 -1.83 4.51 0.41
CA HIS A 78 -2.72 3.83 -0.53
C HIS A 78 -2.23 2.41 -0.79
N GLU A 79 -0.94 2.25 -1.11
CA GLU A 79 -0.38 0.92 -1.37
C GLU A 79 -0.28 0.08 -0.10
N MET A 80 -0.03 0.70 1.04
CA MET A 80 -0.01 -0.01 2.33
C MET A 80 -1.38 -0.58 2.69
N ILE A 81 -2.46 0.11 2.35
CA ILE A 81 -3.82 -0.40 2.55
C ILE A 81 -4.03 -1.67 1.70
N HIS A 82 -3.65 -1.63 0.43
CA HIS A 82 -3.70 -2.83 -0.42
C HIS A 82 -2.89 -3.97 0.16
N TYR A 83 -1.68 -3.67 0.62
CA TYR A 83 -0.80 -4.67 1.24
C TYR A 83 -1.44 -5.26 2.50
N SER A 84 -2.03 -4.43 3.34
CA SER A 84 -2.72 -4.88 4.55
C SER A 84 -3.82 -5.88 4.24
N ILE A 85 -4.64 -5.57 3.26
CA ILE A 85 -5.77 -6.43 2.86
C ILE A 85 -5.27 -7.75 2.28
N LEU A 86 -4.39 -7.70 1.30
CA LEU A 86 -3.94 -8.89 0.57
C LEU A 86 -3.02 -9.77 1.42
N SER A 87 -2.12 -9.17 2.22
CA SER A 87 -1.22 -9.95 3.07
C SER A 87 -1.95 -10.68 4.19
N SER A 88 -3.13 -10.20 4.59
CA SER A 88 -4.00 -10.91 5.53
C SER A 88 -4.87 -11.95 4.83
N GLN A 89 -4.67 -12.18 3.54
CA GLN A 89 -5.39 -13.16 2.71
C GLN A 89 -6.89 -12.88 2.61
N LYS A 90 -7.27 -11.61 2.71
CA LYS A 90 -8.65 -11.18 2.53
C LYS A 90 -8.90 -10.80 1.07
N GLN A 91 -10.12 -11.00 0.63
CA GLN A 91 -10.57 -10.52 -0.67
C GLN A 91 -11.55 -9.38 -0.49
N ASP A 92 -11.33 -8.31 -1.25
CA ASP A 92 -12.27 -7.22 -1.32
C ASP A 92 -13.26 -7.45 -2.48
N THR A 93 -14.34 -6.67 -2.51
CA THR A 93 -15.35 -6.73 -3.58
C THR A 93 -14.78 -6.28 -4.93
N SER A 94 -13.75 -5.43 -4.90
CA SER A 94 -13.00 -4.96 -6.06
C SER A 94 -11.67 -4.41 -5.58
N ALA A 95 -10.83 -3.93 -6.50
CA ALA A 95 -9.51 -3.37 -6.15
C ALA A 95 -9.61 -2.24 -5.12
N HIS A 96 -10.66 -1.39 -5.23
CA HIS A 96 -10.93 -0.33 -4.25
C HIS A 96 -12.35 -0.53 -3.69
N GLY A 97 -12.58 -1.72 -3.13
CA GLY A 97 -13.89 -2.11 -2.64
C GLY A 97 -14.16 -1.66 -1.22
N VAL A 98 -15.04 -2.39 -0.54
CA VAL A 98 -15.52 -2.02 0.79
C VAL A 98 -14.38 -1.99 1.81
N LEU A 99 -13.51 -3.02 1.81
CA LEU A 99 -12.41 -3.10 2.78
C LEU A 99 -11.42 -1.95 2.58
N PHE A 100 -11.04 -1.70 1.33
CA PHE A 100 -10.12 -0.60 1.01
C PHE A 100 -10.69 0.74 1.47
N ARG A 101 -11.94 1.03 1.09
CA ARG A 101 -12.57 2.31 1.40
C ARG A 101 -12.76 2.54 2.89
N GLN A 102 -13.10 1.49 3.65
CA GLN A 102 -13.23 1.60 5.10
C GLN A 102 -11.91 1.97 5.75
N MET A 103 -10.82 1.30 5.37
CA MET A 103 -9.50 1.61 5.90
C MET A 103 -9.03 3.00 5.50
N MET A 104 -9.24 3.37 4.24
CA MET A 104 -8.90 4.68 3.72
C MET A 104 -9.61 5.80 4.48
N GLU A 105 -10.92 5.68 4.65
CA GLU A 105 -11.72 6.69 5.35
C GLU A 105 -11.32 6.81 6.82
N GLU A 106 -11.05 5.69 7.48
CA GLU A 106 -10.60 5.69 8.86
C GLU A 106 -9.27 6.42 9.02
N ILE A 107 -8.29 6.12 8.17
CA ILE A 107 -6.98 6.76 8.22
C ILE A 107 -7.10 8.24 7.89
N ASN A 108 -7.86 8.59 6.86
CA ASN A 108 -8.07 9.98 6.47
C ASN A 108 -8.69 10.78 7.62
N THR A 109 -9.69 10.23 8.28
CA THR A 109 -10.40 10.92 9.37
C THR A 109 -9.50 11.06 10.60
N ARG A 110 -8.82 9.99 10.99
CA ARG A 110 -8.03 9.98 12.24
C ARG A 110 -6.74 10.78 12.13
N PHE A 111 -6.12 10.81 10.95
CA PHE A 111 -4.78 11.39 10.79
C PHE A 111 -4.73 12.58 9.83
N GLY A 112 -5.90 13.07 9.41
CA GLY A 112 -5.97 14.24 8.53
C GLY A 112 -5.33 14.02 7.16
N ARG A 113 -5.45 12.81 6.61
CA ARG A 113 -4.86 12.47 5.31
C ARG A 113 -5.88 12.66 4.19
N HIS A 114 -5.40 12.59 2.96
CA HIS A 114 -6.21 12.74 1.74
C HIS A 114 -5.94 11.58 0.77
N ILE A 115 -5.92 10.35 1.29
CA ILE A 115 -5.78 9.15 0.47
C ILE A 115 -7.00 9.03 -0.42
N THR A 116 -6.80 8.72 -1.70
CA THR A 116 -7.89 8.56 -2.67
C THR A 116 -7.88 7.20 -3.34
#